data_5308e63eb75209496c1bf3fb7e6961c4
#
_entry.id   5308e63eb75209496c1bf3fb7e6961c4
#
_cell.length_a   1.000
_cell.length_b   1.000
_cell.length_c   1.000
_cell.angle_alpha   90.00
_cell.angle_beta   90.00
_cell.angle_gamma   90.00
#
_symmetry.space_group_name_H-M   'P 1'
#
loop_
_entity.id
_entity.type
_entity.pdbx_description
1 polymer ?
#
loop_
_entity_poly.entity_id
_entity_poly.type
_entity_poly.pdbx_seq_one_letter_code
_entity_poly.pdbx_strand_id
1 'polypeptide(L)'
;MIKQVNNKLNIATIGYGGMGTYHVHGLISAEADYLQVMGIYDIDQERKDVAEETGTYVYPAFEAILDDQEVDAVLIATPNDSHKELAIRAMKSGKHVICEKPVAMNTEEFDEMITVAEETGRVLMVHQNRRWDPDFLQVKDIFTKRQAVGDVFQIESRVHGANGIPGDWRHLKAHGGGMVLDWGIHLFDQLLWLVDSPIKSVHSDLSYILGDEVDDGFMAYITFENGIRAHVEVGTTNFISLPRWYIKGNQGTAIIEDWEMSGHIVRATGNAVENKPSPIRAGVGLTKTMAPPVDGVTETLPLPESKPADVSFYRNFYDVVTVGAEPIVKNEEVRQVMQLIDSILK
;
A
#
# COMPACT_ATOMS: atom_id res chain seq x y z
N MET A 1 -32.47 -6.27 -0.70
CA MET A 1 -32.66 -6.12 -2.16
C MET A 1 -32.22 -4.72 -2.49
N ILE A 2 -31.08 -4.56 -3.16
CA ILE A 2 -30.59 -3.27 -3.65
C ILE A 2 -31.57 -2.83 -4.73
N LYS A 3 -32.19 -1.67 -4.56
CA LYS A 3 -33.00 -1.03 -5.62
C LYS A 3 -32.04 -0.47 -6.68
N GLN A 4 -31.70 -1.27 -7.67
CA GLN A 4 -30.98 -0.80 -8.85
C GLN A 4 -31.90 0.04 -9.72
N VAL A 5 -31.94 1.36 -9.50
CA VAL A 5 -32.62 2.29 -10.41
C VAL A 5 -31.75 2.66 -11.61
N ASN A 6 -30.40 2.50 -11.53
CA ASN A 6 -29.50 2.83 -12.65
C ASN A 6 -28.28 1.92 -12.82
N ASN A 7 -28.23 0.72 -12.28
CA ASN A 7 -27.05 -0.17 -12.33
C ASN A 7 -25.76 0.42 -11.73
N LYS A 8 -25.80 1.55 -11.03
CA LYS A 8 -24.65 2.19 -10.40
C LYS A 8 -24.69 2.00 -8.89
N LEU A 9 -23.52 1.94 -8.30
CA LEU A 9 -23.35 1.97 -6.85
C LEU A 9 -23.15 3.43 -6.42
N ASN A 10 -24.00 3.90 -5.53
CA ASN A 10 -24.03 5.27 -5.04
C ASN A 10 -23.11 5.43 -3.81
N ILE A 11 -22.08 6.25 -3.92
CA ILE A 11 -21.05 6.41 -2.88
C ILE A 11 -21.06 7.84 -2.34
N ALA A 12 -21.19 8.00 -1.01
CA ALA A 12 -20.92 9.25 -0.32
C ALA A 12 -19.54 9.22 0.34
N THR A 13 -18.84 10.34 0.38
CA THR A 13 -17.49 10.44 0.94
C THR A 13 -17.49 11.18 2.27
N ILE A 14 -16.81 10.63 3.27
CA ILE A 14 -16.60 11.23 4.58
C ILE A 14 -15.14 11.63 4.69
N GLY A 15 -14.89 12.94 4.88
CA GLY A 15 -13.57 13.56 4.75
C GLY A 15 -13.30 14.04 3.32
N TYR A 16 -13.10 15.36 3.17
CA TYR A 16 -12.82 16.00 1.87
C TYR A 16 -11.49 16.74 1.86
N GLY A 17 -10.49 16.14 2.55
CA GLY A 17 -9.08 16.51 2.43
C GLY A 17 -8.48 16.06 1.10
N GLY A 18 -7.16 16.03 0.99
CA GLY A 18 -6.49 15.65 -0.26
C GLY A 18 -6.92 14.30 -0.82
N MET A 19 -7.00 13.26 0.02
CA MET A 19 -7.43 11.93 -0.43
C MET A 19 -8.92 11.89 -0.79
N GLY A 20 -9.80 12.45 0.04
CA GLY A 20 -11.24 12.48 -0.27
C GLY A 20 -11.53 13.19 -1.59
N THR A 21 -10.90 14.34 -1.84
CA THR A 21 -10.99 15.06 -3.11
C THR A 21 -10.47 14.23 -4.29
N TYR A 22 -9.33 13.56 -4.12
CA TYR A 22 -8.77 12.69 -5.15
C TYR A 22 -9.69 11.50 -5.49
N HIS A 23 -10.31 10.89 -4.48
CA HIS A 23 -11.31 9.84 -4.70
C HIS A 23 -12.52 10.34 -5.48
N VAL A 24 -13.10 11.45 -5.06
CA VAL A 24 -14.32 12.01 -5.66
C VAL A 24 -14.10 12.40 -7.11
N HIS A 25 -13.06 13.19 -7.40
CA HIS A 25 -12.85 13.76 -8.73
C HIS A 25 -11.95 12.91 -9.64
N GLY A 26 -11.08 12.09 -9.07
CA GLY A 26 -10.18 11.22 -9.81
C GLY A 26 -10.70 9.80 -9.94
N LEU A 27 -10.77 9.07 -8.84
CA LEU A 27 -10.96 7.62 -8.88
C LEU A 27 -12.42 7.20 -9.11
N ILE A 28 -13.38 7.71 -8.33
CA ILE A 28 -14.80 7.33 -8.46
C ILE A 28 -15.37 7.91 -9.77
N SER A 29 -15.04 9.16 -10.08
CA SER A 29 -15.50 9.78 -11.32
C SER A 29 -14.93 9.15 -12.59
N ALA A 30 -13.73 8.56 -12.54
CA ALA A 30 -13.18 7.79 -13.65
C ALA A 30 -13.98 6.51 -13.93
N GLU A 31 -14.71 6.00 -12.94
CA GLU A 31 -15.51 4.78 -13.02
C GLU A 31 -17.04 5.09 -13.09
N ALA A 32 -17.38 6.26 -13.65
CA ALA A 32 -18.75 6.78 -13.69
C ALA A 32 -19.76 5.88 -14.44
N ASP A 33 -19.33 4.88 -15.16
CA ASP A 33 -20.21 3.91 -15.84
C ASP A 33 -20.98 3.06 -14.81
N TYR A 34 -20.38 2.74 -13.67
CA TYR A 34 -20.96 1.87 -12.64
C TYR A 34 -20.90 2.45 -11.22
N LEU A 35 -20.28 3.63 -11.01
CA LEU A 35 -20.25 4.33 -9.74
C LEU A 35 -20.88 5.72 -9.88
N GLN A 36 -21.43 6.23 -8.78
CA GLN A 36 -21.95 7.59 -8.69
C GLN A 36 -21.55 8.22 -7.37
N VAL A 37 -20.96 9.42 -7.43
CA VAL A 37 -20.74 10.26 -6.25
C VAL A 37 -22.06 10.89 -5.84
N MET A 38 -22.50 10.66 -4.60
CA MET A 38 -23.73 11.24 -4.03
C MET A 38 -23.46 12.56 -3.34
N GLY A 39 -22.26 12.76 -2.83
CA GLY A 39 -21.86 13.97 -2.13
C GLY A 39 -20.79 13.67 -1.11
N ILE A 40 -20.48 14.68 -0.32
CA ILE A 40 -19.44 14.60 0.73
C ILE A 40 -19.97 15.11 2.07
N TYR A 41 -19.31 14.71 3.15
CA TYR A 41 -19.38 15.36 4.45
C TYR A 41 -17.96 15.56 4.99
N ASP A 42 -17.73 16.73 5.55
CA ASP A 42 -16.52 17.07 6.30
C ASP A 42 -16.91 17.85 7.56
N ILE A 43 -16.09 17.80 8.59
CA ILE A 43 -16.27 18.61 9.80
C ILE A 43 -15.79 20.05 9.58
N ASP A 44 -14.85 20.25 8.68
CA ASP A 44 -14.24 21.54 8.35
C ASP A 44 -15.10 22.29 7.33
N GLN A 45 -15.50 23.53 7.70
CA GLN A 45 -16.33 24.37 6.82
C GLN A 45 -15.58 24.79 5.54
N GLU A 46 -14.28 25.04 5.61
CA GLU A 46 -13.48 25.39 4.43
C GLU A 46 -13.51 24.24 3.38
N ARG A 47 -13.47 23.00 3.84
CA ARG A 47 -13.57 21.82 2.96
C ARG A 47 -14.94 21.69 2.32
N LYS A 48 -16.01 22.03 3.05
CA LYS A 48 -17.36 22.06 2.53
C LYS A 48 -17.52 23.15 1.46
N ASP A 49 -17.00 24.35 1.72
CA ASP A 49 -17.03 25.46 0.77
C ASP A 49 -16.32 25.08 -0.55
N VAL A 50 -15.14 24.46 -0.46
CA VAL A 50 -14.41 23.93 -1.63
C VAL A 50 -15.24 22.88 -2.39
N ALA A 51 -15.94 22.00 -1.69
CA ALA A 51 -16.80 21.00 -2.33
C ALA A 51 -17.97 21.66 -3.10
N GLU A 52 -18.62 22.66 -2.50
CA GLU A 52 -19.70 23.41 -3.15
C GLU A 52 -19.21 24.18 -4.38
N GLU A 53 -18.03 24.81 -4.32
CA GLU A 53 -17.40 25.51 -5.45
C GLU A 53 -17.10 24.55 -6.64
N THR A 54 -16.79 23.28 -6.35
CA THR A 54 -16.59 22.25 -7.38
C THR A 54 -17.90 21.59 -7.85
N GLY A 55 -19.06 22.02 -7.34
CA GLY A 55 -20.36 21.47 -7.68
C GLY A 55 -20.66 20.13 -7.02
N THR A 56 -19.92 19.75 -5.99
CA THR A 56 -20.14 18.52 -5.23
C THR A 56 -21.16 18.78 -4.13
N TYR A 57 -22.19 17.94 -4.03
CA TYR A 57 -23.20 18.06 -2.98
C TYR A 57 -22.58 17.85 -1.59
N VAL A 58 -22.94 18.71 -0.64
CA VAL A 58 -22.46 18.66 0.74
C VAL A 58 -23.59 18.23 1.66
N TYR A 59 -23.41 17.09 2.32
CA TYR A 59 -24.32 16.63 3.36
C TYR A 59 -24.18 17.50 4.62
N PRO A 60 -25.29 17.88 5.27
CA PRO A 60 -25.24 18.76 6.46
C PRO A 60 -24.62 18.09 7.68
N ALA A 61 -24.69 16.76 7.76
CA ALA A 61 -24.17 15.97 8.85
C ALA A 61 -23.86 14.53 8.37
N PHE A 62 -23.03 13.81 9.12
CA PHE A 62 -22.76 12.39 8.85
C PHE A 62 -24.05 11.55 8.95
N GLU A 63 -24.91 11.86 9.91
CA GLU A 63 -26.21 11.22 10.09
C GLU A 63 -27.08 11.31 8.82
N ALA A 64 -27.01 12.42 8.11
CA ALA A 64 -27.77 12.59 6.87
C ALA A 64 -27.33 11.61 5.77
N ILE A 65 -26.03 11.23 5.73
CA ILE A 65 -25.55 10.17 4.85
C ILE A 65 -26.08 8.80 5.29
N LEU A 66 -26.10 8.55 6.61
CA LEU A 66 -26.56 7.27 7.16
C LEU A 66 -28.06 7.04 6.89
N ASP A 67 -28.86 8.10 6.97
CA ASP A 67 -30.31 8.08 6.78
C ASP A 67 -30.73 8.08 5.30
N ASP A 68 -29.83 8.51 4.39
CA ASP A 68 -30.10 8.55 2.95
C ASP A 68 -30.18 7.14 2.35
N GLN A 69 -31.38 6.72 1.94
CA GLN A 69 -31.63 5.39 1.39
C GLN A 69 -31.10 5.19 -0.04
N GLU A 70 -30.71 6.27 -0.70
CA GLU A 70 -30.10 6.20 -2.04
C GLU A 70 -28.57 5.98 -1.97
N VAL A 71 -27.93 6.18 -0.82
CA VAL A 71 -26.52 5.89 -0.61
C VAL A 71 -26.33 4.40 -0.33
N ASP A 72 -25.58 3.70 -1.16
CA ASP A 72 -25.27 2.28 -1.03
C ASP A 72 -23.99 2.04 -0.20
N ALA A 73 -23.00 2.90 -0.37
CA ALA A 73 -21.70 2.78 0.27
C ALA A 73 -21.15 4.12 0.72
N VAL A 74 -20.26 4.08 1.69
CA VAL A 74 -19.48 5.24 2.11
C VAL A 74 -17.99 5.00 1.91
N LEU A 75 -17.29 6.03 1.46
CA LEU A 75 -15.85 6.12 1.51
C LEU A 75 -15.44 6.93 2.73
N ILE A 76 -14.54 6.41 3.56
CA ILE A 76 -13.99 7.09 4.72
C ILE A 76 -12.54 7.49 4.41
N ALA A 77 -12.28 8.81 4.37
CA ALA A 77 -10.98 9.41 4.04
C ALA A 77 -10.62 10.52 5.04
N THR A 78 -10.86 10.26 6.29
CA THR A 78 -10.58 11.12 7.46
C THR A 78 -9.23 10.76 8.11
N PRO A 79 -8.78 11.42 9.19
CA PRO A 79 -7.67 10.91 10.01
C PRO A 79 -7.96 9.55 10.61
N ASN A 80 -6.90 8.74 10.80
CA ASN A 80 -6.98 7.31 11.10
C ASN A 80 -7.78 6.97 12.36
N ASP A 81 -7.70 7.81 13.40
CA ASP A 81 -8.37 7.62 14.69
C ASP A 81 -9.91 7.61 14.61
N SER A 82 -10.47 8.17 13.54
CA SER A 82 -11.91 8.21 13.32
C SER A 82 -12.46 7.05 12.47
N HIS A 83 -11.60 6.29 11.80
CA HIS A 83 -12.00 5.27 10.84
C HIS A 83 -12.91 4.20 11.44
N LYS A 84 -12.53 3.66 12.61
CA LYS A 84 -13.30 2.61 13.28
C LYS A 84 -14.73 3.05 13.58
N GLU A 85 -14.91 4.19 14.26
CA GLU A 85 -16.23 4.65 14.66
C GLU A 85 -17.13 4.91 13.44
N LEU A 86 -16.61 5.61 12.44
CA LEU A 86 -17.35 5.96 11.23
C LEU A 86 -17.74 4.71 10.44
N ALA A 87 -16.82 3.75 10.27
CA ALA A 87 -17.08 2.51 9.55
C ALA A 87 -18.14 1.64 10.24
N ILE A 88 -18.04 1.47 11.56
CA ILE A 88 -19.00 0.69 12.34
C ILE A 88 -20.39 1.30 12.26
N ARG A 89 -20.52 2.63 12.40
CA ARG A 89 -21.80 3.34 12.29
C ARG A 89 -22.39 3.21 10.89
N ALA A 90 -21.57 3.34 9.84
CA ALA A 90 -22.01 3.17 8.46
C ALA A 90 -22.52 1.74 8.19
N MET A 91 -21.78 0.72 8.58
CA MET A 91 -22.21 -0.68 8.39
C MET A 91 -23.49 -1.01 9.17
N LYS A 92 -23.63 -0.54 10.41
CA LYS A 92 -24.84 -0.69 11.20
C LYS A 92 -26.07 0.04 10.61
N SER A 93 -25.86 1.10 9.83
CA SER A 93 -26.95 1.76 9.08
C SER A 93 -27.24 1.12 7.72
N GLY A 94 -26.55 0.02 7.39
CA GLY A 94 -26.77 -0.75 6.17
C GLY A 94 -25.91 -0.33 4.98
N LYS A 95 -24.90 0.53 5.15
CA LYS A 95 -24.01 0.97 4.09
C LYS A 95 -22.80 0.01 3.97
N HIS A 96 -22.32 -0.24 2.75
CA HIS A 96 -21.00 -0.80 2.52
C HIS A 96 -19.92 0.24 2.79
N VAL A 97 -18.70 -0.17 3.07
CA VAL A 97 -17.62 0.73 3.47
C VAL A 97 -16.36 0.48 2.63
N ILE A 98 -15.84 1.55 2.05
CA ILE A 98 -14.44 1.67 1.64
C ILE A 98 -13.75 2.51 2.70
N CYS A 99 -12.66 2.02 3.28
CA CYS A 99 -11.88 2.74 4.27
C CYS A 99 -10.47 3.01 3.76
N GLU A 100 -10.00 4.26 3.90
CA GLU A 100 -8.60 4.59 3.62
C GLU A 100 -7.65 3.86 4.57
N LYS A 101 -6.42 3.72 4.09
CA LYS A 101 -5.33 3.15 4.88
C LYS A 101 -4.64 4.23 5.77
N PRO A 102 -4.09 3.84 6.90
CA PRO A 102 -4.32 2.59 7.63
C PRO A 102 -5.77 2.50 8.09
N VAL A 103 -6.32 1.32 8.03
CA VAL A 103 -7.77 1.11 8.26
C VAL A 103 -8.22 1.45 9.68
N ALA A 104 -7.30 1.36 10.65
CA ALA A 104 -7.53 1.58 12.07
C ALA A 104 -6.21 1.95 12.77
N MET A 105 -6.27 2.31 14.03
CA MET A 105 -5.10 2.64 14.85
C MET A 105 -4.26 1.41 15.24
N ASN A 106 -4.87 0.22 15.28
CA ASN A 106 -4.25 -1.05 15.64
C ASN A 106 -5.11 -2.23 15.16
N THR A 107 -4.59 -3.45 15.34
CA THR A 107 -5.28 -4.68 14.93
C THR A 107 -6.59 -4.89 15.70
N GLU A 108 -6.67 -4.58 17.00
CA GLU A 108 -7.87 -4.78 17.80
C GLU A 108 -9.05 -3.94 17.28
N GLU A 109 -8.82 -2.70 16.94
CA GLU A 109 -9.82 -1.84 16.31
C GLU A 109 -10.31 -2.38 14.97
N PHE A 110 -9.39 -2.91 14.16
CA PHE A 110 -9.76 -3.51 12.88
C PHE A 110 -10.54 -4.80 13.07
N ASP A 111 -10.23 -5.63 14.07
CA ASP A 111 -10.98 -6.83 14.40
C ASP A 111 -12.44 -6.51 14.80
N GLU A 112 -12.66 -5.41 15.53
CA GLU A 112 -14.02 -4.92 15.81
C GLU A 112 -14.77 -4.51 14.51
N MET A 113 -14.07 -3.85 13.58
CA MET A 113 -14.68 -3.46 12.29
C MET A 113 -15.05 -4.69 11.44
N ILE A 114 -14.18 -5.70 11.38
CA ILE A 114 -14.43 -6.97 10.68
C ILE A 114 -15.65 -7.66 11.30
N THR A 115 -15.72 -7.76 12.63
CA THR A 115 -16.85 -8.37 13.34
C THR A 115 -18.17 -7.71 12.95
N VAL A 116 -18.22 -6.38 12.92
CA VAL A 116 -19.43 -5.65 12.53
C VAL A 116 -19.76 -5.83 11.05
N ALA A 117 -18.76 -5.91 10.17
CA ALA A 117 -18.99 -6.21 8.76
C ALA A 117 -19.67 -7.56 8.57
N GLU A 118 -19.21 -8.59 9.28
CA GLU A 118 -19.80 -9.94 9.28
C GLU A 118 -21.23 -9.95 9.86
N GLU A 119 -21.45 -9.32 11.03
CA GLU A 119 -22.75 -9.26 11.68
C GLU A 119 -23.81 -8.54 10.83
N THR A 120 -23.41 -7.48 10.11
CA THR A 120 -24.34 -6.68 9.29
C THR A 120 -24.47 -7.21 7.85
N GLY A 121 -23.59 -8.13 7.43
CA GLY A 121 -23.48 -8.57 6.06
C GLY A 121 -23.09 -7.44 5.09
N ARG A 122 -22.34 -6.45 5.58
CA ARG A 122 -21.85 -5.34 4.75
C ARG A 122 -20.41 -5.59 4.34
N VAL A 123 -20.06 -5.13 3.15
CA VAL A 123 -18.69 -5.18 2.65
C VAL A 123 -17.89 -4.08 3.35
N LEU A 124 -16.74 -4.46 3.92
CA LEU A 124 -15.68 -3.57 4.36
C LEU A 124 -14.45 -3.86 3.49
N MET A 125 -14.01 -2.88 2.69
CA MET A 125 -12.79 -3.00 1.88
C MET A 125 -11.84 -1.85 2.20
N VAL A 126 -10.57 -2.20 2.40
CA VAL A 126 -9.50 -1.23 2.70
C VAL A 126 -8.83 -0.81 1.39
N HIS A 127 -8.61 0.50 1.23
CA HIS A 127 -8.01 1.04 0.02
C HIS A 127 -6.48 0.86 0.00
N GLN A 128 -6.02 -0.39 -0.13
CA GLN A 128 -4.60 -0.72 -0.34
C GLN A 128 -4.21 -0.49 -1.80
N ASN A 129 -4.28 0.76 -2.22
CA ASN A 129 -4.15 1.21 -3.61
C ASN A 129 -2.80 0.88 -4.24
N ARG A 130 -1.72 0.77 -3.44
CA ARG A 130 -0.38 0.52 -3.96
C ARG A 130 -0.14 -0.92 -4.42
N ARG A 131 -1.12 -1.81 -4.30
CA ARG A 131 -1.14 -3.09 -5.01
C ARG A 131 -1.26 -2.93 -6.53
N TRP A 132 -1.70 -1.74 -6.99
CA TRP A 132 -1.82 -1.35 -8.40
C TRP A 132 -0.69 -0.45 -8.90
N ASP A 133 0.28 -0.13 -8.04
CA ASP A 133 1.43 0.68 -8.45
C ASP A 133 2.23 -0.02 -9.56
N PRO A 134 2.61 0.70 -10.63
CA PRO A 134 3.31 0.09 -11.78
C PRO A 134 4.63 -0.60 -11.42
N ASP A 135 5.41 -0.02 -10.50
CA ASP A 135 6.66 -0.61 -10.01
C ASP A 135 6.41 -1.92 -9.25
N PHE A 136 5.36 -1.95 -8.43
CA PHE A 136 4.99 -3.17 -7.71
C PHE A 136 4.49 -4.27 -8.64
N LEU A 137 3.75 -3.95 -9.70
CA LEU A 137 3.33 -4.92 -10.70
C LEU A 137 4.52 -5.52 -11.46
N GLN A 138 5.57 -4.72 -11.72
CA GLN A 138 6.84 -5.23 -12.25
C GLN A 138 7.53 -6.18 -11.27
N VAL A 139 7.62 -5.80 -9.99
CA VAL A 139 8.17 -6.65 -8.92
C VAL A 139 7.44 -7.97 -8.84
N LYS A 140 6.10 -7.93 -8.87
CA LYS A 140 5.26 -9.13 -8.85
C LYS A 140 5.54 -10.03 -10.05
N ASP A 141 5.73 -9.45 -11.24
CA ASP A 141 6.08 -10.20 -12.44
C ASP A 141 7.46 -10.87 -12.32
N ILE A 142 8.46 -10.15 -11.85
CA ILE A 142 9.82 -10.67 -11.60
C ILE A 142 9.78 -11.81 -10.58
N PHE A 143 9.04 -11.63 -9.49
CA PHE A 143 8.94 -12.60 -8.39
C PHE A 143 8.21 -13.88 -8.80
N THR A 144 7.09 -13.75 -9.51
CA THR A 144 6.24 -14.91 -9.86
C THR A 144 6.78 -15.71 -11.03
N LYS A 145 7.29 -15.06 -12.07
CA LYS A 145 7.79 -15.74 -13.27
C LYS A 145 9.17 -16.39 -13.07
N ARG A 146 9.95 -15.94 -12.09
CA ARG A 146 11.29 -16.46 -11.73
C ARG A 146 12.31 -16.56 -12.87
N GLN A 147 11.91 -16.35 -14.11
CA GLN A 147 12.74 -16.48 -15.30
C GLN A 147 13.91 -15.50 -15.35
N ALA A 148 13.74 -14.35 -14.72
CA ALA A 148 14.72 -13.28 -14.77
C ALA A 148 15.80 -13.41 -13.69
N VAL A 149 15.45 -13.84 -12.47
CA VAL A 149 16.36 -13.84 -11.31
C VAL A 149 16.49 -15.22 -10.64
N GLY A 150 15.68 -16.19 -11.04
CA GLY A 150 15.59 -17.49 -10.38
C GLY A 150 14.79 -17.45 -9.07
N ASP A 151 15.13 -18.31 -8.11
CA ASP A 151 14.48 -18.33 -6.80
C ASP A 151 14.91 -17.13 -5.96
N VAL A 152 13.95 -16.28 -5.63
CA VAL A 152 14.20 -15.08 -4.81
C VAL A 152 14.45 -15.47 -3.36
N PHE A 153 15.51 -14.91 -2.77
CA PHE A 153 15.88 -15.13 -1.37
C PHE A 153 16.03 -13.83 -0.56
N GLN A 154 16.06 -12.67 -1.23
CA GLN A 154 16.10 -11.35 -0.58
C GLN A 154 15.34 -10.32 -1.39
N ILE A 155 14.54 -9.51 -0.68
CA ILE A 155 13.78 -8.38 -1.23
C ILE A 155 14.09 -7.15 -0.38
N GLU A 156 14.38 -6.03 -1.04
CA GLU A 156 14.51 -4.73 -0.36
C GLU A 156 13.53 -3.74 -0.99
N SER A 157 12.77 -3.06 -0.15
CA SER A 157 11.78 -2.04 -0.56
C SER A 157 11.99 -0.77 0.24
N ARG A 158 12.11 0.38 -0.46
CA ARG A 158 12.40 1.67 0.18
C ARG A 158 11.52 2.79 -0.34
N VAL A 159 11.22 3.71 0.57
CA VAL A 159 10.67 5.03 0.23
C VAL A 159 11.46 6.09 0.97
N HIS A 160 12.13 6.93 0.20
CA HIS A 160 13.01 7.98 0.71
C HIS A 160 12.53 9.35 0.28
N GLY A 161 12.53 10.29 1.21
CA GLY A 161 12.29 11.70 1.00
C GLY A 161 13.21 12.55 1.88
N ALA A 162 13.28 13.85 1.64
CA ALA A 162 14.16 14.77 2.34
C ALA A 162 13.44 15.95 3.02
N ASN A 163 12.09 15.96 3.01
CA ASN A 163 11.30 17.11 3.44
C ASN A 163 10.65 16.94 4.82
N GLY A 164 11.00 15.88 5.54
CA GLY A 164 10.36 15.56 6.83
C GLY A 164 8.91 15.06 6.67
N ILE A 165 8.19 15.04 7.78
CA ILE A 165 6.76 14.71 7.81
C ILE A 165 5.98 15.98 7.40
N PRO A 166 4.90 15.86 6.58
CA PRO A 166 4.02 17.00 6.27
C PRO A 166 3.47 17.65 7.54
N GLY A 167 3.32 18.97 7.54
CA GLY A 167 2.83 19.75 8.69
C GLY A 167 1.32 19.62 8.93
N ASP A 168 0.80 18.41 9.01
CA ASP A 168 -0.61 18.08 9.25
C ASP A 168 -0.75 17.08 10.41
N TRP A 169 -1.89 16.42 10.53
CA TRP A 169 -2.17 15.42 11.58
C TRP A 169 -1.15 14.27 11.65
N ARG A 170 -0.33 14.07 10.60
CA ARG A 170 0.72 13.02 10.56
C ARG A 170 1.82 13.20 11.60
N HIS A 171 1.95 14.38 12.21
CA HIS A 171 2.80 14.62 13.38
C HIS A 171 2.18 14.18 14.71
N LEU A 172 0.87 13.88 14.72
CA LEU A 172 0.12 13.67 15.95
C LEU A 172 -0.12 12.18 16.18
N LYS A 173 0.46 11.66 17.25
CA LYS A 173 0.27 10.26 17.65
C LYS A 173 -1.20 9.93 17.90
N ALA A 174 -1.96 10.86 18.46
CA ALA A 174 -3.39 10.70 18.72
C ALA A 174 -4.21 10.42 17.45
N HIS A 175 -3.76 10.88 16.28
CA HIS A 175 -4.42 10.66 15.00
C HIS A 175 -3.78 9.53 14.17
N GLY A 176 -2.86 8.75 14.76
CA GLY A 176 -2.16 7.69 14.04
C GLY A 176 -1.11 8.20 13.08
N GLY A 177 -0.38 9.27 13.47
CA GLY A 177 0.77 9.77 12.71
C GLY A 177 1.97 8.82 12.75
N GLY A 178 3.01 9.18 12.01
CA GLY A 178 4.26 8.43 11.88
C GLY A 178 4.37 7.64 10.58
N MET A 179 5.59 7.36 10.18
CA MET A 179 5.90 6.77 8.88
C MET A 179 5.63 5.27 8.83
N VAL A 180 5.63 4.59 9.97
CA VAL A 180 5.22 3.17 10.04
C VAL A 180 3.75 3.03 9.61
N LEU A 181 2.87 3.91 10.10
CA LEU A 181 1.45 3.90 9.74
C LEU A 181 1.20 4.54 8.37
N ASP A 182 1.91 5.61 7.99
CA ASP A 182 1.63 6.30 6.72
C ASP A 182 2.22 5.55 5.50
N TRP A 183 3.49 5.13 5.54
CA TRP A 183 4.17 4.45 4.44
C TRP A 183 4.41 2.96 4.68
N GLY A 184 4.71 2.58 5.93
CA GLY A 184 4.96 1.18 6.28
C GLY A 184 3.78 0.28 5.93
N ILE A 185 2.55 0.74 6.13
CA ILE A 185 1.32 0.03 5.76
C ILE A 185 1.32 -0.42 4.29
N HIS A 186 1.82 0.40 3.37
CA HIS A 186 1.89 0.06 1.95
C HIS A 186 3.00 -0.94 1.66
N LEU A 187 4.21 -0.71 2.21
CA LEU A 187 5.36 -1.55 1.92
C LEU A 187 5.20 -2.95 2.52
N PHE A 188 4.63 -3.04 3.71
CA PHE A 188 4.32 -4.33 4.34
C PHE A 188 3.18 -5.05 3.62
N ASP A 189 2.15 -4.34 3.17
CA ASP A 189 1.06 -4.93 2.37
C ASP A 189 1.60 -5.54 1.07
N GLN A 190 2.41 -4.78 0.32
CA GLN A 190 3.05 -5.27 -0.89
C GLN A 190 3.94 -6.49 -0.63
N LEU A 191 4.75 -6.45 0.45
CA LEU A 191 5.65 -7.54 0.80
C LEU A 191 4.91 -8.81 1.19
N LEU A 192 3.90 -8.72 2.08
CA LEU A 192 3.13 -9.87 2.52
C LEU A 192 2.28 -10.46 1.40
N TRP A 193 1.84 -9.63 0.46
CA TRP A 193 1.13 -10.11 -0.73
C TRP A 193 2.02 -10.82 -1.75
N LEU A 194 3.35 -10.49 -1.78
CA LEU A 194 4.33 -11.18 -2.62
C LEU A 194 4.78 -12.51 -2.02
N VAL A 195 5.02 -12.53 -0.71
CA VAL A 195 5.66 -13.67 -0.05
C VAL A 195 4.60 -14.51 0.66
N ASP A 196 4.17 -15.56 -0.01
CA ASP A 196 3.23 -16.54 0.55
C ASP A 196 3.96 -17.46 1.56
N SER A 197 4.26 -16.92 2.74
CA SER A 197 4.92 -17.64 3.84
C SER A 197 4.74 -16.89 5.16
N PRO A 198 4.55 -17.59 6.28
CA PRO A 198 4.50 -16.97 7.59
C PRO A 198 5.78 -16.20 7.93
N ILE A 199 5.64 -15.12 8.70
CA ILE A 199 6.78 -14.39 9.26
C ILE A 199 7.40 -15.23 10.37
N LYS A 200 8.71 -15.46 10.28
CA LYS A 200 9.51 -16.16 11.31
C LYS A 200 10.06 -15.19 12.36
N SER A 201 10.54 -14.04 11.94
CA SER A 201 11.08 -13.01 12.83
C SER A 201 11.03 -11.63 12.21
N VAL A 202 10.90 -10.61 13.06
CA VAL A 202 10.97 -9.19 12.71
C VAL A 202 11.96 -8.50 13.64
N HIS A 203 12.79 -7.65 13.05
CA HIS A 203 13.65 -6.70 13.75
C HIS A 203 13.42 -5.33 13.17
N SER A 204 13.20 -4.30 14.00
CA SER A 204 12.92 -2.95 13.52
C SER A 204 13.60 -1.90 14.37
N ASP A 205 14.01 -0.80 13.73
CA ASP A 205 14.52 0.41 14.36
C ASP A 205 13.68 1.59 13.86
N LEU A 206 13.13 2.38 14.78
CA LEU A 206 12.37 3.58 14.50
C LEU A 206 13.26 4.82 14.62
N SER A 207 13.07 5.78 13.74
CA SER A 207 13.76 7.07 13.73
C SER A 207 12.87 8.17 14.32
N TYR A 208 13.49 9.06 15.12
CA TYR A 208 12.87 10.24 15.74
C TYR A 208 13.78 11.46 15.59
N ILE A 209 14.46 11.59 14.44
CA ILE A 209 15.48 12.63 14.21
C ILE A 209 14.85 14.02 14.17
N LEU A 210 13.60 14.14 13.70
CA LEU A 210 12.88 15.39 13.64
C LEU A 210 12.38 15.88 15.01
N GLY A 211 12.36 15.01 16.02
CA GLY A 211 12.00 15.36 17.38
C GLY A 211 10.50 15.38 17.66
N ASP A 212 9.67 14.82 16.76
CA ASP A 212 8.23 14.66 16.95
C ASP A 212 7.90 13.50 17.90
N GLU A 213 6.64 13.39 18.31
CA GLU A 213 6.14 12.28 19.14
C GLU A 213 5.91 10.98 18.35
N VAL A 214 6.01 11.04 17.03
CA VAL A 214 5.85 9.93 16.10
C VAL A 214 7.16 9.66 15.36
N ASP A 215 7.30 8.46 14.81
CA ASP A 215 8.45 8.09 14.02
C ASP A 215 8.50 8.86 12.69
N ASP A 216 9.67 9.38 12.35
CA ASP A 216 9.95 10.08 11.09
C ASP A 216 10.55 9.18 10.01
N GLY A 217 10.71 7.90 10.31
CA GLY A 217 11.23 6.86 9.46
C GLY A 217 11.48 5.58 10.23
N PHE A 218 11.73 4.50 9.52
CA PHE A 218 12.04 3.20 10.13
C PHE A 218 12.84 2.30 9.19
N MET A 219 13.52 1.31 9.77
CA MET A 219 14.06 0.14 9.09
C MET A 219 13.48 -1.12 9.71
N ALA A 220 13.07 -2.07 8.88
CA ALA A 220 12.58 -3.38 9.33
C ALA A 220 13.24 -4.51 8.54
N TYR A 221 13.76 -5.51 9.27
CA TYR A 221 14.30 -6.75 8.73
C TYR A 221 13.35 -7.89 9.06
N ILE A 222 12.80 -8.52 8.03
CA ILE A 222 11.80 -9.57 8.16
C ILE A 222 12.37 -10.86 7.58
N THR A 223 12.29 -11.95 8.33
CA THR A 223 12.61 -13.29 7.85
C THR A 223 11.33 -14.11 7.79
N PHE A 224 11.10 -14.76 6.66
CA PHE A 224 9.97 -15.67 6.46
C PHE A 224 10.37 -17.13 6.71
N GLU A 225 9.40 -18.00 7.01
CA GLU A 225 9.63 -19.42 7.27
C GLU A 225 10.22 -20.16 6.04
N ASN A 226 9.88 -19.72 4.83
CA ASN A 226 10.46 -20.24 3.58
C ASN A 226 11.91 -19.79 3.32
N GLY A 227 12.50 -18.99 4.22
CA GLY A 227 13.88 -18.50 4.16
C GLY A 227 14.09 -17.21 3.39
N ILE A 228 13.05 -16.63 2.77
CA ILE A 228 13.13 -15.30 2.17
C ILE A 228 13.36 -14.26 3.27
N ARG A 229 14.22 -13.29 2.98
CA ARG A 229 14.52 -12.16 3.86
C ARG A 229 14.10 -10.87 3.18
N ALA A 230 13.48 -9.98 3.92
CA ALA A 230 13.11 -8.66 3.43
C ALA A 230 13.76 -7.56 4.28
N HIS A 231 14.14 -6.47 3.62
CA HIS A 231 14.52 -5.21 4.23
C HIS A 231 13.55 -4.13 3.74
N VAL A 232 12.84 -3.51 4.66
CA VAL A 232 11.89 -2.43 4.38
C VAL A 232 12.40 -1.17 5.08
N GLU A 233 12.49 -0.06 4.35
CA GLU A 233 13.00 1.19 4.87
C GLU A 233 12.15 2.37 4.40
N VAL A 234 11.78 3.23 5.33
CA VAL A 234 11.18 4.54 5.05
C VAL A 234 12.00 5.60 5.75
N GLY A 235 12.34 6.65 5.05
CA GLY A 235 13.07 7.76 5.62
C GLY A 235 12.64 9.10 5.04
N THR A 236 12.45 10.10 5.90
CA THR A 236 12.00 11.44 5.52
C THR A 236 13.15 12.48 5.54
N THR A 237 14.38 12.03 5.85
CA THR A 237 15.59 12.87 5.94
C THR A 237 16.71 12.39 5.02
N ASN A 238 16.37 11.67 3.96
CA ASN A 238 17.31 11.09 3.01
C ASN A 238 17.60 12.09 1.87
N PHE A 239 18.76 12.73 1.87
CA PHE A 239 19.19 13.64 0.79
C PHE A 239 19.66 12.92 -0.47
N ILE A 240 19.94 11.61 -0.38
CA ILE A 240 20.21 10.71 -1.49
C ILE A 240 19.32 9.49 -1.30
N SER A 241 18.50 9.18 -2.30
CA SER A 241 17.66 7.98 -2.27
C SER A 241 18.46 6.74 -2.69
N LEU A 242 18.24 5.64 -2.00
CA LEU A 242 18.61 4.31 -2.46
C LEU A 242 17.53 3.76 -3.40
N PRO A 243 17.83 2.68 -4.15
CA PRO A 243 16.84 2.09 -5.04
C PRO A 243 15.53 1.74 -4.34
N ARG A 244 14.43 2.00 -5.03
CA ARG A 244 13.06 1.72 -4.59
C ARG A 244 12.86 0.23 -4.31
N TRP A 245 13.39 -0.63 -5.23
CA TRP A 245 13.36 -2.08 -5.10
C TRP A 245 14.72 -2.69 -5.47
N TYR A 246 15.15 -3.65 -4.66
CA TYR A 246 16.32 -4.48 -4.94
C TYR A 246 15.99 -5.94 -4.63
N ILE A 247 15.99 -6.79 -5.66
CA ILE A 247 15.52 -8.17 -5.58
C ILE A 247 16.66 -9.10 -5.96
N LYS A 248 17.02 -10.01 -5.06
CA LYS A 248 18.08 -10.99 -5.27
C LYS A 248 17.50 -12.39 -5.39
N GLY A 249 17.76 -13.02 -6.51
CA GLY A 249 17.52 -14.44 -6.72
C GLY A 249 18.84 -15.21 -6.91
N ASN A 250 18.72 -16.53 -6.97
CA ASN A 250 19.89 -17.42 -7.10
C ASN A 250 20.52 -17.42 -8.50
N GLN A 251 19.87 -16.79 -9.49
CA GLN A 251 20.35 -16.68 -10.87
C GLN A 251 20.51 -15.24 -11.36
N GLY A 252 20.08 -14.25 -10.58
CA GLY A 252 20.18 -12.86 -11.00
C GLY A 252 19.72 -11.89 -9.91
N THR A 253 19.84 -10.61 -10.25
CA THR A 253 19.43 -9.48 -9.39
C THR A 253 18.69 -8.46 -10.23
N ALA A 254 17.57 -7.97 -9.73
CA ALA A 254 16.80 -6.89 -10.32
C ALA A 254 16.87 -5.65 -9.44
N ILE A 255 16.91 -4.47 -10.08
CA ILE A 255 16.88 -3.17 -9.43
C ILE A 255 15.81 -2.30 -10.12
N ILE A 256 14.97 -1.64 -9.32
CA ILE A 256 14.10 -0.53 -9.73
C ILE A 256 14.54 0.67 -8.90
N GLU A 257 15.04 1.71 -9.56
CA GLU A 257 15.74 2.81 -8.88
C GLU A 257 14.77 3.85 -8.32
N ASP A 258 13.69 4.14 -9.05
CA ASP A 258 12.81 5.28 -8.81
C ASP A 258 11.34 4.98 -9.17
N TRP A 259 10.49 6.00 -9.04
CA TRP A 259 9.07 5.94 -9.37
C TRP A 259 8.79 5.93 -10.88
N GLU A 260 9.75 6.37 -11.70
CA GLU A 260 9.71 6.33 -13.16
C GLU A 260 10.09 4.93 -13.69
N MET A 261 10.37 4.00 -12.76
CA MET A 261 10.72 2.60 -13.07
C MET A 261 12.02 2.46 -13.85
N SER A 262 12.97 3.37 -13.62
CA SER A 262 14.34 3.20 -14.08
C SER A 262 14.96 1.96 -13.45
N GLY A 263 15.76 1.21 -14.19
CA GLY A 263 16.41 0.03 -13.63
C GLY A 263 16.70 -1.06 -14.65
N HIS A 264 17.16 -2.20 -14.17
CA HIS A 264 17.53 -3.32 -15.02
C HIS A 264 17.65 -4.61 -14.21
N ILE A 265 17.85 -5.71 -14.93
CA ILE A 265 18.12 -7.04 -14.35
C ILE A 265 19.48 -7.48 -14.84
N VAL A 266 20.33 -7.97 -13.95
CA VAL A 266 21.55 -8.68 -14.28
C VAL A 266 21.39 -10.13 -13.88
N ARG A 267 21.58 -11.05 -14.83
CA ARG A 267 21.47 -12.48 -14.54
C ARG A 267 22.63 -13.29 -15.15
N ALA A 268 22.79 -14.51 -14.63
CA ALA A 268 23.72 -15.48 -15.18
C ALA A 268 23.25 -15.93 -16.57
N THR A 269 24.18 -16.02 -17.54
CA THR A 269 23.88 -16.48 -18.92
C THR A 269 23.65 -18.00 -18.99
N GLY A 270 23.98 -18.75 -17.94
CA GLY A 270 23.99 -20.21 -17.96
C GLY A 270 25.12 -20.81 -18.77
N ASN A 271 26.00 -20.01 -19.38
CA ASN A 271 27.19 -20.49 -20.06
C ASN A 271 28.15 -21.10 -19.04
N ALA A 272 28.63 -22.31 -19.31
CA ALA A 272 29.60 -23.01 -18.48
C ALA A 272 31.04 -22.44 -18.62
N VAL A 273 31.14 -21.11 -18.79
CA VAL A 273 32.45 -20.44 -18.71
C VAL A 273 32.89 -20.54 -17.26
N GLU A 274 34.05 -21.19 -17.02
CA GLU A 274 34.62 -21.22 -15.69
C GLU A 274 34.81 -19.79 -15.18
N ASN A 275 33.91 -19.38 -14.26
CA ASN A 275 34.04 -18.09 -13.59
C ASN A 275 35.23 -18.15 -12.63
N LYS A 276 36.45 -17.94 -13.18
CA LYS A 276 37.68 -17.83 -12.41
C LYS A 276 38.08 -16.37 -12.28
N PRO A 277 37.51 -15.63 -11.30
CA PRO A 277 37.83 -14.23 -11.15
C PRO A 277 39.32 -14.05 -10.87
N SER A 278 39.91 -13.08 -11.55
CA SER A 278 41.28 -12.65 -11.24
C SER A 278 41.28 -11.75 -10.01
N PRO A 279 42.33 -11.78 -9.17
CA PRO A 279 42.45 -10.84 -8.07
C PRO A 279 42.38 -9.39 -8.56
N ILE A 280 41.55 -8.57 -7.90
CA ILE A 280 41.46 -7.12 -8.14
C ILE A 280 41.95 -6.34 -6.93
N ARG A 281 42.40 -5.12 -7.16
CA ARG A 281 42.76 -4.20 -6.07
C ARG A 281 41.47 -3.68 -5.37
N ALA A 282 41.40 -3.85 -4.05
CA ALA A 282 40.35 -3.33 -3.20
C ALA A 282 41.01 -2.54 -2.07
N GLY A 283 40.93 -1.22 -2.16
CA GLY A 283 41.68 -0.31 -1.26
C GLY A 283 43.17 -0.51 -1.36
N VAL A 284 43.82 -0.81 -0.24
CA VAL A 284 45.29 -1.06 -0.18
C VAL A 284 45.67 -2.54 -0.40
N GLY A 285 44.68 -3.44 -0.50
CA GLY A 285 44.85 -4.88 -0.64
C GLY A 285 44.33 -5.47 -1.95
N LEU A 286 44.35 -6.77 -2.04
CA LEU A 286 43.80 -7.53 -3.15
C LEU A 286 42.64 -8.41 -2.64
N THR A 287 41.62 -8.54 -3.48
CA THR A 287 40.52 -9.50 -3.27
C THR A 287 40.28 -10.31 -4.53
N LYS A 288 39.90 -11.58 -4.36
CA LYS A 288 39.43 -12.44 -5.43
C LYS A 288 37.95 -12.77 -5.28
N THR A 289 37.49 -12.92 -4.04
CA THR A 289 36.10 -13.25 -3.73
C THR A 289 35.11 -12.15 -4.08
N MET A 290 35.55 -10.89 -4.06
CA MET A 290 34.72 -9.71 -4.40
C MET A 290 35.04 -9.13 -5.79
N ALA A 291 35.76 -9.88 -6.61
CA ALA A 291 35.96 -9.49 -8.00
C ALA A 291 34.65 -9.59 -8.79
N PRO A 292 34.39 -8.66 -9.74
CA PRO A 292 33.23 -8.77 -10.60
C PRO A 292 33.22 -10.07 -11.39
N PRO A 293 32.07 -10.52 -11.88
CA PRO A 293 32.02 -11.67 -12.81
C PRO A 293 32.90 -11.43 -14.02
N VAL A 294 33.45 -12.50 -14.59
CA VAL A 294 34.21 -12.41 -15.86
C VAL A 294 33.23 -12.14 -17.02
N ASP A 295 33.73 -11.54 -18.09
CA ASP A 295 32.94 -11.25 -19.28
C ASP A 295 32.21 -12.49 -19.83
N GLY A 296 30.96 -12.33 -20.21
CA GLY A 296 30.10 -13.33 -20.83
C GLY A 296 29.43 -14.32 -19.88
N VAL A 297 29.68 -14.25 -18.54
CA VAL A 297 28.95 -15.08 -17.57
C VAL A 297 27.67 -14.42 -17.06
N THR A 298 27.51 -13.13 -17.30
CA THR A 298 26.29 -12.39 -16.99
C THR A 298 25.80 -11.62 -18.20
N GLU A 299 24.51 -11.37 -18.24
CA GLU A 299 23.85 -10.48 -19.21
C GLU A 299 22.95 -9.47 -18.50
N THR A 300 22.77 -8.30 -19.09
CA THR A 300 21.87 -7.25 -18.60
C THR A 300 20.60 -7.27 -19.45
N LEU A 301 19.44 -7.30 -18.78
CA LEU A 301 18.13 -7.29 -19.40
C LEU A 301 17.35 -6.04 -18.94
N PRO A 302 16.46 -5.51 -19.77
CA PRO A 302 15.52 -4.50 -19.32
C PRO A 302 14.57 -5.07 -18.27
N LEU A 303 13.96 -4.19 -17.47
CA LEU A 303 12.83 -4.56 -16.62
C LEU A 303 11.64 -5.05 -17.48
N PRO A 304 10.77 -5.93 -16.96
CA PRO A 304 9.52 -6.28 -17.62
C PRO A 304 8.70 -5.03 -17.89
N GLU A 305 7.95 -5.02 -18.98
CA GLU A 305 6.98 -3.96 -19.21
C GLU A 305 5.91 -3.99 -18.10
N SER A 306 5.67 -2.83 -17.47
CA SER A 306 4.59 -2.71 -16.50
C SER A 306 3.25 -2.77 -17.22
N LYS A 307 2.42 -3.73 -16.85
CA LYS A 307 1.06 -3.87 -17.37
C LYS A 307 0.09 -3.41 -16.30
N PRO A 308 -0.85 -2.52 -16.63
CA PRO A 308 -1.94 -2.20 -15.71
C PRO A 308 -2.64 -3.49 -15.23
N ALA A 309 -3.13 -3.48 -14.01
CA ALA A 309 -3.96 -4.57 -13.52
C ALA A 309 -5.27 -4.64 -14.33
N ASP A 310 -5.76 -5.85 -14.58
CA ASP A 310 -6.98 -6.08 -15.37
C ASP A 310 -8.24 -5.50 -14.72
N VAL A 311 -8.23 -5.35 -13.38
CA VAL A 311 -9.36 -4.88 -12.58
C VAL A 311 -8.88 -3.80 -11.61
N SER A 312 -9.50 -2.62 -11.63
CA SER A 312 -9.23 -1.54 -10.67
C SER A 312 -9.78 -1.89 -9.27
N PHE A 313 -9.31 -1.19 -8.24
CA PHE A 313 -9.85 -1.32 -6.89
C PHE A 313 -11.37 -1.09 -6.87
N TYR A 314 -11.82 -0.01 -7.50
CA TYR A 314 -13.23 0.37 -7.51
C TYR A 314 -14.10 -0.58 -8.32
N ARG A 315 -13.58 -1.12 -9.43
CA ARG A 315 -14.27 -2.17 -10.17
C ARG A 315 -14.41 -3.42 -9.32
N ASN A 316 -13.37 -3.83 -8.63
CA ASN A 316 -13.46 -4.98 -7.73
C ASN A 316 -14.45 -4.73 -6.58
N PHE A 317 -14.44 -3.54 -5.96
CA PHE A 317 -15.43 -3.21 -4.94
C PHE A 317 -16.87 -3.30 -5.46
N TYR A 318 -17.13 -2.75 -6.64
CA TYR A 318 -18.44 -2.86 -7.29
C TYR A 318 -18.84 -4.32 -7.49
N ASP A 319 -17.96 -5.15 -8.02
CA ASP A 319 -18.24 -6.57 -8.28
C ASP A 319 -18.44 -7.37 -6.97
N VAL A 320 -17.69 -7.08 -5.92
CA VAL A 320 -17.87 -7.67 -4.58
C VAL A 320 -19.25 -7.34 -4.03
N VAL A 321 -19.70 -6.09 -4.11
CA VAL A 321 -21.00 -5.64 -3.58
C VAL A 321 -22.16 -6.17 -4.40
N THR A 322 -22.05 -6.18 -5.73
CA THR A 322 -23.20 -6.42 -6.61
C THR A 322 -23.38 -7.87 -7.04
N VAL A 323 -22.28 -8.60 -7.21
CA VAL A 323 -22.30 -10.00 -7.70
C VAL A 323 -21.61 -11.00 -6.76
N GLY A 324 -21.10 -10.55 -5.61
CA GLY A 324 -20.45 -11.40 -4.63
C GLY A 324 -19.08 -11.92 -5.10
N ALA A 325 -18.36 -11.15 -5.90
CA ALA A 325 -17.01 -11.48 -6.32
C ALA A 325 -16.05 -11.53 -5.13
N GLU A 326 -14.92 -12.22 -5.28
CA GLU A 326 -13.86 -12.20 -4.25
C GLU A 326 -13.15 -10.84 -4.19
N PRO A 327 -12.93 -10.26 -2.99
CA PRO A 327 -12.15 -9.05 -2.86
C PRO A 327 -10.67 -9.31 -3.17
N ILE A 328 -10.06 -8.44 -3.98
CA ILE A 328 -8.61 -8.48 -4.24
C ILE A 328 -7.83 -8.06 -2.98
N VAL A 329 -8.38 -7.14 -2.20
CA VAL A 329 -7.85 -6.77 -0.88
C VAL A 329 -8.69 -7.45 0.18
N LYS A 330 -8.19 -8.55 0.75
CA LYS A 330 -8.89 -9.34 1.76
C LYS A 330 -8.62 -8.77 3.15
N ASN A 331 -9.63 -8.76 4.01
CA ASN A 331 -9.48 -8.27 5.38
C ASN A 331 -8.46 -9.08 6.18
N GLU A 332 -8.33 -10.38 5.94
CA GLU A 332 -7.33 -11.24 6.59
C GLU A 332 -5.90 -10.84 6.23
N GLU A 333 -5.66 -10.42 4.98
CA GLU A 333 -4.34 -9.94 4.53
C GLU A 333 -4.02 -8.58 5.17
N VAL A 334 -4.97 -7.65 5.17
CA VAL A 334 -4.81 -6.35 5.85
C VAL A 334 -4.60 -6.52 7.35
N ARG A 335 -5.30 -7.48 7.97
CA ARG A 335 -5.12 -7.82 9.38
C ARG A 335 -3.69 -8.28 9.69
N GLN A 336 -3.09 -9.11 8.82
CA GLN A 336 -1.69 -9.54 8.97
C GLN A 336 -0.73 -8.35 8.89
N VAL A 337 -1.00 -7.38 8.00
CA VAL A 337 -0.22 -6.13 7.91
C VAL A 337 -0.35 -5.33 9.20
N MET A 338 -1.56 -5.16 9.73
CA MET A 338 -1.78 -4.44 11.01
C MET A 338 -1.08 -5.14 12.19
N GLN A 339 -1.10 -6.47 12.25
CA GLN A 339 -0.36 -7.22 13.27
C GLN A 339 1.16 -7.00 13.19
N LEU A 340 1.71 -6.94 11.98
CA LEU A 340 3.12 -6.62 11.78
C LEU A 340 3.44 -5.20 12.26
N ILE A 341 2.61 -4.24 11.92
CA ILE A 341 2.73 -2.83 12.37
C ILE A 341 2.67 -2.75 13.89
N ASP A 342 1.67 -3.40 14.52
CA ASP A 342 1.57 -3.44 15.99
C ASP A 342 2.83 -4.03 16.65
N SER A 343 3.48 -4.98 16.00
CA SER A 343 4.72 -5.58 16.52
C SER A 343 5.93 -4.65 16.40
N ILE A 344 5.94 -3.75 15.42
CA ILE A 344 6.99 -2.77 15.18
C ILE A 344 6.85 -1.56 16.11
N LEU A 345 5.62 -1.13 16.38
CA LEU A 345 5.33 0.04 17.22
C LEU A 345 5.36 -0.23 18.75
N LYS A 346 5.54 -1.49 19.17
CA LYS A 346 5.70 -1.90 20.58
C LYS A 346 7.12 -1.68 21.08
#